data_5efb819f42f24cc456a428d07dee811d
#
_entry.id   5efb819f42f24cc456a428d07dee811d
#
_cell.length_a   1.000
_cell.length_b   1.000
_cell.length_c   1.000
_cell.angle_alpha   90.00
_cell.angle_beta   90.00
_cell.angle_gamma   90.00
#
_symmetry.space_group_name_H-M   'P 1'
#
loop_
_entity.id
_entity.type
_entity.pdbx_description
1 polymer ?
#
loop_
_entity_poly.entity_id
_entity_poly.type
_entity_poly.pdbx_seq_one_letter_code
_entity_poly.pdbx_strand_id
1 'polypeptide(L)'
;TKLNILLLGITITFFISCDNEFLEPVPDSVLSSANYYTTPEEVETAVVNIYDAIQGVNSTSTNDNHGIMYEFYLTEMRSDNTRTKSQEGEAAQFEFYTIEATNGIVADYYASFYNIIYRSNVVLENLSAAGNDASKFEAEAKFTRAYAYFNLVRLYGDIPLIDRVITPEEKDIAYTREATSIIYQLIEDDLKTAVAGLDDGSKFRASKAAAETLLAKVYLTLNRYGEAQSLLESVMNSSRGFSLESNFKDVFYNEGNNEIIF
;
A
#
# COMPACT_ATOMS: atom_id res chain seq x y z
N THR A 1 -1.13 -64.76 -19.74
CA THR A 1 -1.94 -64.02 -18.72
C THR A 1 -1.09 -63.42 -17.59
N LYS A 2 -0.12 -64.15 -16.99
CA LYS A 2 0.74 -63.63 -15.91
C LYS A 2 1.74 -62.58 -16.40
N LEU A 3 2.24 -62.70 -17.64
CA LEU A 3 3.15 -61.76 -18.27
C LEU A 3 2.45 -60.42 -18.57
N ASN A 4 1.18 -60.44 -19.00
CA ASN A 4 0.39 -59.23 -19.27
C ASN A 4 0.06 -58.45 -17.99
N ILE A 5 -0.16 -59.14 -16.87
CA ILE A 5 -0.38 -58.52 -15.57
C ILE A 5 0.91 -57.88 -15.03
N LEU A 6 2.06 -58.51 -15.26
CA LEU A 6 3.37 -57.97 -14.91
C LEU A 6 3.71 -56.70 -15.71
N LEU A 7 3.45 -56.73 -17.04
CA LEU A 7 3.62 -55.56 -17.90
C LEU A 7 2.68 -54.40 -17.50
N LEU A 8 1.42 -54.69 -17.21
CA LEU A 8 0.46 -53.69 -16.77
C LEU A 8 0.87 -53.08 -15.42
N GLY A 9 1.42 -53.88 -14.48
CA GLY A 9 1.94 -53.39 -13.19
C GLY A 9 3.15 -52.45 -13.35
N ILE A 10 4.06 -52.75 -14.26
CA ILE A 10 5.25 -51.92 -14.57
C ILE A 10 4.83 -50.60 -15.24
N THR A 11 3.80 -50.62 -16.11
CA THR A 11 3.32 -49.40 -16.77
C THR A 11 2.65 -48.43 -15.80
N ILE A 12 1.97 -48.91 -14.76
CA ILE A 12 1.28 -48.09 -13.76
C ILE A 12 2.30 -47.38 -12.84
N THR A 13 3.46 -47.96 -12.56
CA THR A 13 4.49 -47.35 -11.70
C THR A 13 5.22 -46.17 -12.34
N PHE A 14 5.14 -45.98 -13.66
CA PHE A 14 5.75 -44.86 -14.36
C PHE A 14 4.92 -43.57 -14.33
N PHE A 15 3.66 -43.60 -13.86
CA PHE A 15 2.78 -42.42 -13.81
C PHE A 15 2.71 -41.74 -12.44
N ILE A 16 3.48 -42.17 -11.44
CA ILE A 16 3.41 -41.61 -10.05
C ILE A 16 4.60 -40.67 -9.76
N SER A 17 5.32 -40.23 -10.76
CA SER A 17 6.50 -39.40 -10.50
C SER A 17 6.48 -38.11 -11.30
N CYS A 18 5.81 -37.12 -10.76
CA CYS A 18 6.17 -35.73 -10.89
C CYS A 18 5.48 -34.96 -9.76
N ASP A 19 6.15 -34.90 -8.62
CA ASP A 19 5.88 -33.89 -7.64
C ASP A 19 6.57 -32.63 -8.12
N ASN A 20 5.83 -31.53 -8.30
CA ASN A 20 6.38 -30.25 -8.75
C ASN A 20 7.44 -29.73 -7.78
N GLU A 21 7.37 -30.10 -6.51
CA GLU A 21 8.35 -29.74 -5.47
C GLU A 21 9.77 -30.22 -5.78
N PHE A 22 9.92 -31.36 -6.52
CA PHE A 22 11.24 -31.85 -6.89
C PHE A 22 11.93 -31.00 -7.97
N LEU A 23 11.16 -30.36 -8.82
CA LEU A 23 11.67 -29.53 -9.93
C LEU A 23 11.92 -28.07 -9.52
N GLU A 24 11.34 -27.63 -8.42
CA GLU A 24 11.50 -26.29 -7.87
C GLU A 24 11.93 -26.36 -6.39
N PRO A 25 13.14 -26.86 -6.10
CA PRO A 25 13.60 -26.94 -4.71
C PRO A 25 13.75 -25.54 -4.14
N VAL A 26 12.99 -25.25 -3.06
CA VAL A 26 13.18 -24.03 -2.27
C VAL A 26 14.48 -24.20 -1.49
N PRO A 27 15.50 -23.36 -1.67
CA PRO A 27 16.74 -23.47 -0.92
C PRO A 27 16.50 -23.24 0.57
N ASP A 28 16.76 -24.21 1.42
CA ASP A 28 16.65 -24.09 2.88
C ASP A 28 17.60 -23.05 3.49
N SER A 29 18.62 -22.67 2.75
CA SER A 29 19.67 -21.74 3.20
C SER A 29 19.47 -20.28 2.76
N VAL A 30 18.43 -19.98 1.98
CA VAL A 30 18.13 -18.65 1.47
C VAL A 30 16.70 -18.29 1.86
N LEU A 31 16.51 -17.11 2.46
CA LEU A 31 15.18 -16.57 2.72
C LEU A 31 14.49 -16.30 1.37
N SER A 32 13.36 -16.96 1.16
CA SER A 32 12.48 -16.76 0.03
C SER A 32 11.05 -16.50 0.51
N SER A 33 10.19 -15.95 -0.31
CA SER A 33 8.78 -15.77 0.04
C SER A 33 8.07 -17.08 0.40
N ALA A 34 8.55 -18.23 -0.10
CA ALA A 34 7.98 -19.55 0.18
C ALA A 34 8.33 -20.09 1.57
N ASN A 35 9.42 -19.61 2.21
CA ASN A 35 9.88 -20.13 3.50
C ASN A 35 10.00 -19.06 4.61
N TYR A 36 9.66 -17.80 4.34
CA TYR A 36 9.82 -16.70 5.29
C TYR A 36 8.55 -16.45 6.09
N TYR A 37 7.37 -16.34 5.46
CA TYR A 37 6.14 -15.96 6.16
C TYR A 37 5.46 -17.17 6.80
N THR A 38 6.02 -17.69 7.90
CA THR A 38 5.57 -18.91 8.58
C THR A 38 5.07 -18.66 10.00
N THR A 39 5.38 -17.50 10.58
CA THR A 39 4.98 -17.12 11.94
C THR A 39 4.31 -15.75 12.00
N PRO A 40 3.50 -15.44 13.03
CA PRO A 40 2.91 -14.12 13.21
C PRO A 40 3.93 -12.98 13.27
N GLU A 41 5.09 -13.21 13.88
CA GLU A 41 6.16 -12.22 14.02
C GLU A 41 6.79 -11.85 12.66
N GLU A 42 6.90 -12.83 11.76
CA GLU A 42 7.39 -12.60 10.40
C GLU A 42 6.38 -11.80 9.57
N VAL A 43 5.08 -12.09 9.72
CA VAL A 43 4.02 -11.29 9.09
C VAL A 43 3.97 -9.88 9.69
N GLU A 44 4.13 -9.71 11.01
CA GLU A 44 4.23 -8.39 11.64
C GLU A 44 5.42 -7.59 11.10
N THR A 45 6.56 -8.24 10.88
CA THR A 45 7.73 -7.61 10.25
C THR A 45 7.38 -7.10 8.84
N ALA A 46 6.62 -7.86 8.06
CA ALA A 46 6.14 -7.42 6.76
C ALA A 46 5.17 -6.22 6.87
N VAL A 47 4.30 -6.19 7.88
CA VAL A 47 3.43 -5.02 8.15
C VAL A 47 4.26 -3.79 8.47
N VAL A 48 5.27 -3.89 9.35
CA VAL A 48 6.19 -2.77 9.65
C VAL A 48 6.91 -2.30 8.39
N ASN A 49 7.29 -3.22 7.51
CA ASN A 49 7.94 -2.91 6.24
C ASN A 49 7.03 -2.11 5.27
N ILE A 50 5.69 -2.16 5.41
CA ILE A 50 4.80 -1.27 4.65
C ILE A 50 5.00 0.19 5.08
N TYR A 51 5.11 0.45 6.39
CA TYR A 51 5.34 1.81 6.90
C TYR A 51 6.69 2.38 6.45
N ASP A 52 7.73 1.54 6.34
CA ASP A 52 9.01 1.94 5.74
C ASP A 52 8.83 2.40 4.28
N ALA A 53 7.99 1.72 3.51
CA ALA A 53 7.71 2.10 2.12
C ALA A 53 7.06 3.49 1.97
N ILE A 54 6.36 4.00 2.99
CA ILE A 54 5.74 5.34 2.97
C ILE A 54 6.81 6.44 2.87
N GLN A 55 8.03 6.18 3.33
CA GLN A 55 9.16 7.10 3.17
C GLN A 55 9.55 7.31 1.70
N GLY A 56 9.09 6.43 0.81
CA GLY A 56 9.35 6.47 -0.62
C GLY A 56 10.60 5.71 -1.04
N VAL A 57 10.69 5.45 -2.34
CA VAL A 57 11.88 4.88 -3.00
C VAL A 57 12.55 5.95 -3.83
N ASN A 58 13.87 5.88 -3.92
CA ASN A 58 14.65 6.76 -4.77
C ASN A 58 15.44 5.90 -5.78
N SER A 59 15.16 6.11 -7.06
CA SER A 59 15.81 5.37 -8.15
C SER A 59 17.25 5.81 -8.40
N THR A 60 17.63 7.00 -7.96
CA THR A 60 18.91 7.64 -8.29
C THR A 60 19.91 7.72 -7.14
N SER A 61 19.46 7.53 -5.90
CA SER A 61 20.29 7.57 -4.71
C SER A 61 19.90 6.47 -3.72
N THR A 62 20.88 5.84 -3.12
CA THR A 62 20.66 4.74 -2.17
C THR A 62 20.32 5.21 -0.76
N ASN A 63 20.35 6.52 -0.47
CA ASN A 63 20.31 7.02 0.90
C ASN A 63 19.18 8.03 1.18
N ASP A 64 18.43 8.49 0.18
CA ASP A 64 17.45 9.54 0.37
C ASP A 64 16.04 9.02 0.10
N ASN A 65 15.23 8.97 1.13
CA ASN A 65 13.80 8.70 1.03
C ASN A 65 13.07 10.03 0.78
N HIS A 66 12.42 10.15 -0.38
CA HIS A 66 11.86 11.42 -0.83
C HIS A 66 10.31 11.47 -0.85
N GLY A 67 9.63 10.45 -0.31
CA GLY A 67 8.17 10.34 -0.41
C GLY A 67 7.43 11.62 -0.04
N ILE A 68 7.68 12.18 1.13
CA ILE A 68 7.03 13.42 1.62
C ILE A 68 7.43 14.64 0.76
N MET A 69 8.69 14.75 0.36
CA MET A 69 9.17 15.85 -0.47
C MET A 69 8.54 15.80 -1.86
N TYR A 70 8.41 14.62 -2.44
CA TYR A 70 7.78 14.45 -3.75
C TYR A 70 6.28 14.72 -3.69
N GLU A 71 5.60 14.33 -2.61
CA GLU A 71 4.20 14.69 -2.40
C GLU A 71 4.02 16.21 -2.37
N PHE A 72 4.91 16.93 -1.69
CA PHE A 72 4.91 18.39 -1.68
C PHE A 72 5.05 18.99 -3.10
N TYR A 73 5.94 18.45 -3.94
CA TYR A 73 6.09 18.92 -5.32
C TYR A 73 4.84 18.63 -6.18
N LEU A 74 4.26 17.45 -6.06
CA LEU A 74 3.11 17.05 -6.86
C LEU A 74 1.80 17.72 -6.39
N THR A 75 1.73 18.22 -5.18
CA THR A 75 0.54 18.82 -4.58
C THR A 75 0.72 20.33 -4.35
N GLU A 76 1.45 20.71 -3.32
CA GLU A 76 1.54 22.09 -2.83
C GLU A 76 2.34 23.01 -3.77
N MET A 77 3.39 22.52 -4.42
CA MET A 77 4.18 23.30 -5.36
C MET A 77 3.39 23.76 -6.60
N ARG A 78 2.23 23.17 -6.84
CA ARG A 78 1.29 23.55 -7.89
C ARG A 78 0.28 24.61 -7.44
N SER A 79 0.42 25.10 -6.21
CA SER A 79 -0.42 26.19 -5.68
C SER A 79 0.29 27.53 -5.79
N ASP A 80 -0.46 28.62 -5.62
CA ASP A 80 0.10 29.99 -5.61
C ASP A 80 0.88 30.31 -4.32
N ASN A 81 0.86 29.40 -3.32
CA ASN A 81 1.43 29.62 -2.00
C ASN A 81 2.92 29.31 -1.92
N THR A 82 3.47 28.61 -2.91
CA THR A 82 4.84 28.11 -2.88
C THR A 82 5.60 28.41 -4.15
N ARG A 83 6.93 28.47 -4.03
CA ARG A 83 7.85 28.66 -5.16
C ARG A 83 9.10 27.82 -4.99
N THR A 84 9.66 27.36 -6.09
CA THR A 84 10.98 26.75 -6.11
C THR A 84 12.06 27.82 -5.93
N LYS A 85 13.13 27.49 -5.22
CA LYS A 85 14.31 28.35 -5.10
C LYS A 85 15.02 28.54 -6.45
N SER A 86 15.14 27.45 -7.22
CA SER A 86 15.65 27.46 -8.58
C SER A 86 14.47 27.44 -9.54
N GLN A 87 14.44 28.34 -10.49
CA GLN A 87 13.42 28.37 -11.55
C GLN A 87 13.75 27.39 -12.70
N GLU A 88 14.61 26.43 -12.43
CA GLU A 88 15.09 25.43 -13.38
C GLU A 88 15.01 24.03 -12.77
N GLY A 89 15.04 23.00 -13.63
CA GLY A 89 15.01 21.61 -13.25
C GLY A 89 13.60 21.04 -13.03
N GLU A 90 13.55 19.77 -12.64
CA GLU A 90 12.31 19.00 -12.56
C GLU A 90 11.31 19.56 -11.54
N ALA A 91 11.78 20.04 -10.38
CA ALA A 91 10.91 20.63 -9.36
C ALA A 91 10.22 21.92 -9.85
N ALA A 92 10.89 22.76 -10.65
CA ALA A 92 10.33 23.97 -11.19
C ALA A 92 9.19 23.71 -12.19
N GLN A 93 9.19 22.56 -12.85
CA GLN A 93 8.13 22.16 -13.77
C GLN A 93 6.75 22.09 -13.09
N PHE A 94 6.68 21.80 -11.79
CA PHE A 94 5.42 21.77 -11.03
C PHE A 94 4.90 23.20 -10.80
N GLU A 95 5.74 24.15 -10.42
CA GLU A 95 5.38 25.56 -10.24
C GLU A 95 4.88 26.17 -11.53
N PHE A 96 5.54 25.89 -12.64
CA PHE A 96 5.22 26.47 -13.95
C PHE A 96 4.19 25.67 -14.77
N TYR A 97 3.67 24.56 -14.26
CA TYR A 97 2.75 23.66 -14.98
C TYR A 97 3.30 23.15 -16.31
N THR A 98 4.61 22.94 -16.39
CA THR A 98 5.34 22.47 -17.58
C THR A 98 5.90 21.06 -17.39
N ILE A 99 5.18 20.22 -16.65
CA ILE A 99 5.64 18.88 -16.30
C ILE A 99 5.82 18.04 -17.56
N GLU A 100 7.02 17.55 -17.76
CA GLU A 100 7.38 16.69 -18.88
C GLU A 100 7.19 15.20 -18.53
N ALA A 101 6.94 14.38 -19.56
CA ALA A 101 6.78 12.93 -19.39
C ALA A 101 8.06 12.24 -18.87
N THR A 102 9.20 12.87 -18.99
CA THR A 102 10.52 12.40 -18.52
C THR A 102 10.86 12.86 -17.10
N ASN A 103 9.96 13.59 -16.43
CA ASN A 103 10.21 14.08 -15.08
C ASN A 103 10.40 12.93 -14.09
N GLY A 104 11.60 12.82 -13.51
CA GLY A 104 11.98 11.74 -12.59
C GLY A 104 11.18 11.77 -11.28
N ILE A 105 10.81 12.95 -10.78
CA ILE A 105 10.00 13.08 -9.55
C ILE A 105 8.63 12.42 -9.73
N VAL A 106 8.01 12.58 -10.90
CA VAL A 106 6.73 11.92 -11.23
C VAL A 106 6.89 10.40 -11.25
N ALA A 107 7.98 9.91 -11.87
CA ALA A 107 8.25 8.48 -11.96
C ALA A 107 8.56 7.85 -10.59
N ASP A 108 9.38 8.50 -9.78
CA ASP A 108 9.76 8.03 -8.45
C ASP A 108 8.57 8.03 -7.48
N TYR A 109 7.70 9.04 -7.56
CA TYR A 109 6.47 9.05 -6.77
C TYR A 109 5.55 7.88 -7.14
N TYR A 110 5.35 7.65 -8.43
CA TYR A 110 4.58 6.52 -8.93
C TYR A 110 5.14 5.18 -8.44
N ALA A 111 6.44 4.96 -8.59
CA ALA A 111 7.12 3.76 -8.14
C ALA A 111 7.02 3.56 -6.62
N SER A 112 7.14 4.65 -5.83
CA SER A 112 7.01 4.61 -4.37
C SER A 112 5.65 4.10 -3.93
N PHE A 113 4.58 4.59 -4.54
CA PHE A 113 3.22 4.18 -4.16
C PHE A 113 2.90 2.75 -4.63
N TYR A 114 3.40 2.31 -5.79
CA TYR A 114 3.28 0.90 -6.17
C TYR A 114 4.13 -0.03 -5.29
N ASN A 115 5.22 0.46 -4.72
CA ASN A 115 5.98 -0.30 -3.72
C ASN A 115 5.16 -0.50 -2.43
N ILE A 116 4.41 0.51 -1.96
CA ILE A 116 3.47 0.36 -0.84
C ILE A 116 2.41 -0.70 -1.17
N ILE A 117 1.81 -0.64 -2.37
CA ILE A 117 0.81 -1.61 -2.83
C ILE A 117 1.38 -3.03 -2.84
N TYR A 118 2.58 -3.21 -3.39
CA TYR A 118 3.25 -4.50 -3.42
C TYR A 118 3.46 -5.07 -2.00
N ARG A 119 4.04 -4.27 -1.09
CA ARG A 119 4.27 -4.72 0.30
C ARG A 119 2.96 -5.01 1.04
N SER A 120 1.91 -4.24 0.79
CA SER A 120 0.57 -4.52 1.32
C SER A 120 0.01 -5.84 0.80
N ASN A 121 0.15 -6.11 -0.50
CA ASN A 121 -0.28 -7.38 -1.10
C ASN A 121 0.48 -8.58 -0.53
N VAL A 122 1.80 -8.42 -0.28
CA VAL A 122 2.60 -9.48 0.37
C VAL A 122 2.03 -9.83 1.74
N VAL A 123 1.65 -8.85 2.56
CA VAL A 123 1.00 -9.13 3.86
C VAL A 123 -0.33 -9.85 3.65
N LEU A 124 -1.16 -9.37 2.72
CA LEU A 124 -2.50 -9.93 2.46
C LEU A 124 -2.45 -11.40 2.00
N GLU A 125 -1.44 -11.79 1.25
CA GLU A 125 -1.25 -13.18 0.81
C GLU A 125 -0.76 -14.12 1.94
N ASN A 126 -0.13 -13.56 2.98
CA ASN A 126 0.48 -14.34 4.05
C ASN A 126 -0.30 -14.28 5.38
N LEU A 127 -1.54 -13.80 5.39
CA LEU A 127 -2.38 -13.70 6.59
C LEU A 127 -2.63 -15.02 7.30
N SER A 128 -2.57 -16.15 6.59
CA SER A 128 -2.72 -17.48 7.20
C SER A 128 -1.67 -17.77 8.27
N ALA A 129 -0.48 -17.20 8.17
CA ALA A 129 0.59 -17.32 9.14
C ALA A 129 0.46 -16.34 10.33
N ALA A 130 -0.41 -15.32 10.22
CA ALA A 130 -0.57 -14.28 11.24
C ALA A 130 -1.35 -14.73 12.49
N GLY A 131 -1.96 -15.91 12.48
CA GLY A 131 -2.69 -16.46 13.62
C GLY A 131 -3.82 -15.53 14.10
N ASN A 132 -3.80 -15.17 15.38
CA ASN A 132 -4.83 -14.32 15.99
C ASN A 132 -4.77 -12.85 15.53
N ASP A 133 -3.64 -12.40 14.99
CA ASP A 133 -3.43 -11.02 14.54
C ASP A 133 -3.82 -10.82 13.07
N ALA A 134 -4.27 -11.86 12.37
CA ALA A 134 -4.60 -11.83 10.95
C ALA A 134 -5.57 -10.69 10.59
N SER A 135 -6.64 -10.50 11.35
CA SER A 135 -7.63 -9.45 11.10
C SER A 135 -7.05 -8.03 11.25
N LYS A 136 -6.17 -7.83 12.23
CA LYS A 136 -5.49 -6.56 12.45
C LYS A 136 -4.50 -6.27 11.32
N PHE A 137 -3.68 -7.25 10.94
CA PHE A 137 -2.70 -7.11 9.86
C PHE A 137 -3.37 -6.92 8.50
N GLU A 138 -4.50 -7.60 8.26
CA GLU A 138 -5.35 -7.34 7.09
C GLU A 138 -5.80 -5.89 7.05
N ALA A 139 -6.32 -5.37 8.15
CA ALA A 139 -6.84 -4.01 8.24
C ALA A 139 -5.73 -2.96 8.02
N GLU A 140 -4.53 -3.16 8.56
CA GLU A 140 -3.39 -2.27 8.35
C GLU A 140 -2.89 -2.30 6.89
N ALA A 141 -2.77 -3.50 6.30
CA ALA A 141 -2.35 -3.66 4.92
C ALA A 141 -3.36 -3.06 3.94
N LYS A 142 -4.66 -3.23 4.18
CA LYS A 142 -5.72 -2.63 3.36
C LYS A 142 -5.78 -1.11 3.52
N PHE A 143 -5.59 -0.57 4.72
CA PHE A 143 -5.49 0.87 4.93
C PHE A 143 -4.35 1.48 4.08
N THR A 144 -3.16 0.90 4.16
CA THR A 144 -1.98 1.43 3.46
C THR A 144 -2.08 1.24 1.94
N ARG A 145 -2.70 0.13 1.48
CA ARG A 145 -2.97 -0.07 0.05
C ARG A 145 -3.98 0.95 -0.47
N ALA A 146 -5.05 1.20 0.25
CA ALA A 146 -6.03 2.22 -0.09
C ALA A 146 -5.43 3.63 -0.09
N TYR A 147 -4.58 3.96 0.90
CA TYR A 147 -3.82 5.21 0.93
C TYR A 147 -2.99 5.40 -0.34
N ALA A 148 -2.27 4.35 -0.74
CA ALA A 148 -1.45 4.40 -1.94
C ALA A 148 -2.30 4.59 -3.21
N TYR A 149 -3.36 3.82 -3.39
CA TYR A 149 -4.25 3.95 -4.53
C TYR A 149 -4.97 5.29 -4.59
N PHE A 150 -5.39 5.84 -3.45
CA PHE A 150 -6.06 7.14 -3.39
C PHE A 150 -5.13 8.28 -3.85
N ASN A 151 -3.85 8.23 -3.50
CA ASN A 151 -2.88 9.19 -4.00
C ASN A 151 -2.60 9.01 -5.50
N LEU A 152 -2.41 7.78 -5.96
CA LEU A 152 -2.16 7.49 -7.37
C LEU A 152 -3.33 7.92 -8.26
N VAL A 153 -4.57 7.52 -7.94
CA VAL A 153 -5.73 7.79 -8.80
C VAL A 153 -6.03 9.27 -8.94
N ARG A 154 -5.79 10.07 -7.89
CA ARG A 154 -5.99 11.53 -7.95
C ARG A 154 -4.97 12.25 -8.83
N LEU A 155 -3.76 11.72 -8.94
CA LEU A 155 -2.67 12.35 -9.67
C LEU A 155 -2.53 11.82 -11.10
N TYR A 156 -2.79 10.53 -11.31
CA TYR A 156 -2.54 9.86 -12.60
C TYR A 156 -3.81 9.44 -13.36
N GLY A 157 -4.98 9.52 -12.74
CA GLY A 157 -6.24 9.09 -13.35
C GLY A 157 -6.35 7.56 -13.42
N ASP A 158 -6.62 7.02 -14.61
CA ASP A 158 -6.67 5.57 -14.83
C ASP A 158 -5.28 4.96 -14.64
N ILE A 159 -5.20 3.93 -13.80
CA ILE A 159 -3.95 3.28 -13.39
C ILE A 159 -4.12 1.77 -13.32
N PRO A 160 -3.04 0.98 -13.37
CA PRO A 160 -3.09 -0.46 -13.15
C PRO A 160 -3.66 -0.82 -11.78
N LEU A 161 -4.59 -1.79 -11.75
CA LEU A 161 -5.10 -2.38 -10.52
C LEU A 161 -4.32 -3.65 -10.24
N ILE A 162 -3.54 -3.64 -9.15
CA ILE A 162 -2.72 -4.77 -8.69
C ILE A 162 -3.15 -5.07 -7.25
N ASP A 163 -4.05 -6.02 -7.09
CA ASP A 163 -4.68 -6.39 -5.81
C ASP A 163 -4.05 -7.62 -5.14
N ARG A 164 -3.02 -8.19 -5.76
CA ARG A 164 -2.21 -9.33 -5.28
C ARG A 164 -0.75 -9.19 -5.69
N VAL A 165 0.09 -10.08 -5.24
CA VAL A 165 1.46 -10.21 -5.78
C VAL A 165 1.36 -10.83 -7.17
N ILE A 166 1.90 -10.15 -8.17
CA ILE A 166 1.91 -10.62 -9.57
C ILE A 166 3.22 -11.33 -9.88
N THR A 167 3.14 -12.39 -10.68
CA THR A 167 4.33 -13.11 -11.18
C THR A 167 4.88 -12.44 -12.45
N PRO A 168 6.12 -12.72 -12.85
CA PRO A 168 6.69 -12.18 -14.09
C PRO A 168 5.88 -12.53 -15.35
N GLU A 169 5.14 -13.65 -15.33
CA GLU A 169 4.27 -14.10 -16.41
C GLU A 169 3.00 -13.23 -16.53
N GLU A 170 2.56 -12.64 -15.43
CA GLU A 170 1.37 -11.78 -15.33
C GLU A 170 1.68 -10.29 -15.54
N LYS A 171 2.88 -9.97 -16.02
CA LYS A 171 3.35 -8.57 -16.17
C LYS A 171 2.39 -7.65 -16.94
N ASP A 172 1.54 -8.19 -17.81
CA ASP A 172 0.59 -7.41 -18.60
C ASP A 172 -0.43 -6.66 -17.71
N ILE A 173 -0.71 -7.17 -16.51
CA ILE A 173 -1.56 -6.49 -15.51
C ILE A 173 -0.93 -5.15 -15.12
N ALA A 174 0.38 -5.09 -14.92
CA ALA A 174 1.10 -3.86 -14.56
C ALA A 174 1.10 -2.80 -15.67
N TYR A 175 0.77 -3.16 -16.90
CA TYR A 175 0.72 -2.26 -18.06
C TYR A 175 -0.71 -1.95 -18.52
N THR A 176 -1.72 -2.56 -17.92
CA THR A 176 -3.13 -2.35 -18.26
C THR A 176 -3.77 -1.40 -17.25
N ARG A 177 -4.29 -0.28 -17.73
CA ARG A 177 -4.97 0.71 -16.88
C ARG A 177 -6.43 0.30 -16.68
N GLU A 178 -6.87 0.39 -15.43
CA GLU A 178 -8.27 0.27 -15.06
C GLU A 178 -8.89 1.65 -14.87
N ALA A 179 -10.19 1.74 -15.09
CA ALA A 179 -10.93 2.99 -14.92
C ALA A 179 -10.88 3.47 -13.47
N THR A 180 -10.82 4.79 -13.27
CA THR A 180 -10.81 5.41 -11.94
C THR A 180 -11.93 4.91 -11.02
N SER A 181 -13.12 4.62 -11.58
CA SER A 181 -14.26 4.10 -10.80
C SER A 181 -13.97 2.73 -10.16
N ILE A 182 -13.24 1.85 -10.85
CA ILE A 182 -12.85 0.52 -10.36
C ILE A 182 -11.81 0.69 -9.24
N ILE A 183 -10.86 1.59 -9.43
CA ILE A 183 -9.85 1.91 -8.40
C ILE A 183 -10.52 2.48 -7.14
N TYR A 184 -11.48 3.41 -7.27
CA TYR A 184 -12.23 3.93 -6.12
C TYR A 184 -13.05 2.86 -5.41
N GLN A 185 -13.57 1.86 -6.13
CA GLN A 185 -14.28 0.74 -5.50
C GLN A 185 -13.32 -0.07 -4.61
N LEU A 186 -12.13 -0.42 -5.10
CA LEU A 186 -11.11 -1.11 -4.29
C LEU A 186 -10.73 -0.28 -3.06
N ILE A 187 -10.49 1.02 -3.22
CA ILE A 187 -10.15 1.92 -2.12
C ILE A 187 -11.24 1.91 -1.04
N GLU A 188 -12.51 2.01 -1.45
CA GLU A 188 -13.65 2.00 -0.54
C GLU A 188 -13.76 0.67 0.22
N ASP A 189 -13.63 -0.46 -0.47
CA ASP A 189 -13.73 -1.80 0.13
C ASP A 189 -12.58 -2.07 1.10
N ASP A 190 -11.36 -1.66 0.76
CA ASP A 190 -10.19 -1.76 1.62
C ASP A 190 -10.35 -0.89 2.89
N LEU A 191 -10.82 0.35 2.73
CA LEU A 191 -11.00 1.25 3.87
C LEU A 191 -12.15 0.81 4.79
N LYS A 192 -13.23 0.24 4.26
CA LYS A 192 -14.29 -0.34 5.09
C LYS A 192 -13.77 -1.51 5.93
N THR A 193 -12.91 -2.36 5.36
CA THR A 193 -12.25 -3.42 6.12
C THR A 193 -11.33 -2.83 7.19
N ALA A 194 -10.56 -1.80 6.85
CA ALA A 194 -9.69 -1.12 7.79
C ALA A 194 -10.45 -0.49 8.97
N VAL A 195 -11.56 0.20 8.71
CA VAL A 195 -12.43 0.78 9.76
C VAL A 195 -12.98 -0.28 10.70
N ALA A 196 -13.32 -1.47 10.16
CA ALA A 196 -13.87 -2.57 10.95
C ALA A 196 -12.81 -3.31 11.78
N GLY A 197 -11.56 -3.39 11.30
CA GLY A 197 -10.50 -4.20 11.91
C GLY A 197 -9.49 -3.42 12.75
N LEU A 198 -9.44 -2.08 12.63
CA LEU A 198 -8.54 -1.24 13.40
C LEU A 198 -9.20 -0.66 14.66
N ASP A 199 -8.37 -0.40 15.66
CA ASP A 199 -8.71 0.39 16.83
C ASP A 199 -7.89 1.71 16.87
N ASP A 200 -8.09 2.52 17.91
CA ASP A 200 -7.37 3.77 18.12
C ASP A 200 -6.24 3.65 19.17
N GLY A 201 -5.76 2.43 19.44
CA GLY A 201 -4.77 2.17 20.47
C GLY A 201 -3.35 2.64 20.16
N SER A 202 -2.96 2.67 18.88
CA SER A 202 -1.63 3.12 18.46
C SER A 202 -1.62 4.55 17.95
N LYS A 203 -0.55 5.30 18.29
CA LYS A 203 -0.29 6.64 17.74
C LYS A 203 0.65 6.61 16.52
N PHE A 204 1.29 5.48 16.25
CA PHE A 204 2.38 5.35 15.27
C PHE A 204 2.10 4.28 14.20
N ARG A 205 0.88 3.76 14.18
CA ARG A 205 0.40 2.80 13.17
C ARG A 205 -1.00 3.24 12.72
N ALA A 206 -1.47 2.67 11.63
CA ALA A 206 -2.83 2.91 11.16
C ALA A 206 -3.84 2.69 12.29
N SER A 207 -4.77 3.62 12.44
CA SER A 207 -5.81 3.62 13.44
C SER A 207 -7.18 3.64 12.79
N LYS A 208 -8.22 3.30 13.55
CA LYS A 208 -9.60 3.41 13.07
C LYS A 208 -9.92 4.84 12.65
N ALA A 209 -9.51 5.83 13.43
CA ALA A 209 -9.71 7.24 13.10
C ALA A 209 -8.97 7.65 11.81
N ALA A 210 -7.77 7.10 11.55
CA ALA A 210 -7.06 7.32 10.30
C ALA A 210 -7.83 6.74 9.10
N ALA A 211 -8.35 5.51 9.24
CA ALA A 211 -9.14 4.86 8.20
C ALA A 211 -10.47 5.59 7.93
N GLU A 212 -11.18 6.01 8.98
CA GLU A 212 -12.40 6.82 8.87
C GLU A 212 -12.13 8.18 8.20
N THR A 213 -11.03 8.84 8.55
CA THR A 213 -10.62 10.12 7.94
C THR A 213 -10.30 9.95 6.46
N LEU A 214 -9.55 8.91 6.09
CA LEU A 214 -9.21 8.66 4.70
C LEU A 214 -10.44 8.28 3.88
N LEU A 215 -11.34 7.44 4.43
CA LEU A 215 -12.61 7.08 3.78
C LEU A 215 -13.51 8.30 3.61
N ALA A 216 -13.55 9.20 4.59
CA ALA A 216 -14.27 10.47 4.46
C ALA A 216 -13.70 11.35 3.33
N LYS A 217 -12.38 11.42 3.17
CA LYS A 217 -11.73 12.11 2.04
C LYS A 217 -12.11 11.49 0.70
N VAL A 218 -12.19 10.17 0.61
CA VAL A 218 -12.68 9.45 -0.58
C VAL A 218 -14.12 9.84 -0.88
N TYR A 219 -15.01 9.80 0.11
CA TYR A 219 -16.41 10.18 -0.06
C TYR A 219 -16.59 11.65 -0.47
N LEU A 220 -15.80 12.57 0.11
CA LEU A 220 -15.79 13.97 -0.34
C LEU A 220 -15.38 14.09 -1.81
N THR A 221 -14.37 13.35 -2.25
CA THR A 221 -13.93 13.33 -3.66
C THR A 221 -15.03 12.81 -4.59
N LEU A 222 -15.83 11.86 -4.12
CA LEU A 222 -16.95 11.26 -4.85
C LEU A 222 -18.29 12.02 -4.67
N ASN A 223 -18.28 13.20 -4.02
CA ASN A 223 -19.47 14.02 -3.69
C ASN A 223 -20.50 13.31 -2.78
N ARG A 224 -20.08 12.32 -2.00
CA ARG A 224 -20.91 11.58 -1.03
C ARG A 224 -20.82 12.22 0.35
N TYR A 225 -21.31 13.47 0.46
CA TYR A 225 -21.09 14.35 1.64
C TYR A 225 -21.70 13.82 2.94
N GLY A 226 -22.90 13.20 2.87
CA GLY A 226 -23.55 12.67 4.08
C GLY A 226 -22.80 11.52 4.72
N GLU A 227 -22.18 10.65 3.90
CA GLU A 227 -21.37 9.54 4.38
C GLU A 227 -20.03 10.03 4.94
N ALA A 228 -19.42 11.03 4.29
CA ALA A 228 -18.22 11.68 4.81
C ALA A 228 -18.47 12.35 6.16
N GLN A 229 -19.59 13.07 6.31
CA GLN A 229 -19.94 13.72 7.55
C GLN A 229 -20.03 12.72 8.72
N SER A 230 -20.71 11.59 8.53
CA SER A 230 -20.88 10.58 9.57
C SER A 230 -19.53 10.02 10.06
N LEU A 231 -18.57 9.80 9.15
CA LEU A 231 -17.23 9.32 9.49
C LEU A 231 -16.44 10.40 10.25
N LEU A 232 -16.49 11.65 9.81
CA LEU A 232 -15.79 12.75 10.46
C LEU A 232 -16.35 13.03 11.87
N GLU A 233 -17.67 12.93 12.06
CA GLU A 233 -18.29 13.00 13.38
C GLU A 233 -17.84 11.85 14.29
N SER A 234 -17.64 10.63 13.74
CA SER A 234 -17.07 9.50 14.48
C SER A 234 -15.65 9.81 14.96
N VAL A 235 -14.79 10.35 14.10
CA VAL A 235 -13.42 10.72 14.45
C VAL A 235 -13.40 11.81 15.52
N MET A 236 -14.23 12.84 15.39
CA MET A 236 -14.33 13.95 16.37
C MET A 236 -14.78 13.46 17.76
N ASN A 237 -15.57 12.41 17.81
CA ASN A 237 -16.07 11.80 19.04
C ASN A 237 -15.23 10.58 19.49
N SER A 238 -14.11 10.30 18.85
CA SER A 238 -13.22 9.19 19.22
C SER A 238 -12.73 9.33 20.66
N SER A 239 -12.66 8.22 21.36
CA SER A 239 -12.12 8.14 22.75
C SER A 239 -10.65 8.56 22.84
N ARG A 240 -9.94 8.66 21.72
CA ARG A 240 -8.56 9.16 21.64
C ARG A 240 -8.46 10.67 21.94
N GLY A 241 -9.56 11.42 21.79
CA GLY A 241 -9.63 12.83 22.15
C GLY A 241 -8.81 13.72 21.23
N PHE A 242 -8.97 13.56 19.92
CA PHE A 242 -8.33 14.44 18.94
C PHE A 242 -8.75 15.90 19.17
N SER A 243 -7.78 16.80 19.11
CA SER A 243 -8.02 18.23 19.31
C SER A 243 -6.93 19.04 18.63
N LEU A 244 -7.27 20.29 18.27
CA LEU A 244 -6.29 21.22 17.74
C LEU A 244 -5.27 21.61 18.82
N GLU A 245 -4.01 21.70 18.43
CA GLU A 245 -2.95 22.21 19.30
C GLU A 245 -3.11 23.72 19.51
N SER A 246 -2.90 24.17 20.74
CA SER A 246 -3.04 25.60 21.10
C SER A 246 -1.97 26.48 20.44
N ASN A 247 -0.82 25.92 20.12
CA ASN A 247 0.29 26.58 19.47
C ASN A 247 0.61 25.87 18.16
N PHE A 248 0.48 26.55 17.04
CA PHE A 248 0.73 26.00 15.70
C PHE A 248 2.11 25.32 15.54
N LYS A 249 3.13 25.82 16.24
CA LYS A 249 4.46 25.20 16.22
C LYS A 249 4.43 23.75 16.75
N ASP A 250 3.61 23.49 17.76
CA ASP A 250 3.56 22.17 18.43
C ASP A 250 2.98 21.08 17.52
N VAL A 251 2.21 21.46 16.50
CA VAL A 251 1.73 20.51 15.46
C VAL A 251 2.91 19.81 14.77
N PHE A 252 4.02 20.53 14.56
CA PHE A 252 5.18 20.02 13.79
C PHE A 252 6.34 19.53 14.66
N TYR A 253 6.42 19.96 15.92
CA TYR A 253 7.58 19.69 16.77
C TYR A 253 7.28 18.77 17.96
N ASN A 254 6.02 18.50 18.25
CA ASN A 254 5.61 17.55 19.28
C ASN A 254 5.12 16.26 18.64
N GLU A 255 5.97 15.23 18.63
CA GLU A 255 5.62 13.92 18.13
C GLU A 255 4.42 13.33 18.90
N GLY A 256 3.46 12.76 18.18
CA GLY A 256 2.28 12.13 18.75
C GLY A 256 1.36 13.08 19.50
N ASN A 257 1.32 14.38 19.14
CA ASN A 257 0.34 15.34 19.64
C ASN A 257 -1.11 14.96 19.29
N ASN A 258 -2.09 15.66 19.85
CA ASN A 258 -3.50 15.28 19.68
C ASN A 258 -4.12 15.72 18.34
N GLU A 259 -3.42 16.53 17.55
CA GLU A 259 -3.89 16.92 16.21
C GLU A 259 -3.50 15.89 15.14
N ILE A 260 -2.48 15.10 15.38
CA ILE A 260 -2.02 14.06 14.44
C ILE A 260 -2.96 12.85 14.48
N ILE A 261 -3.56 12.53 13.34
CA ILE A 261 -4.42 11.35 13.15
C ILE A 261 -3.63 10.17 12.59
N PHE A 262 -2.70 10.45 11.65
CA PHE A 262 -1.81 9.46 11.03
C PHE A 262 -0.54 10.14 10.48
#